data_7e457c1b15d1e5b2bdc2366c367d7f1c
#
_entry.id   7e457c1b15d1e5b2bdc2366c367d7f1c
#
_cell.length_a   1.000
_cell.length_b   1.000
_cell.length_c   1.000
_cell.angle_alpha   90.00
_cell.angle_beta   90.00
_cell.angle_gamma   90.00
#
_symmetry.space_group_name_H-M   'P 1'
#
loop_
_entity.id
_entity.type
_entity.pdbx_description
1 polymer ?
#
loop_
_entity_poly.entity_id
_entity_poly.type
_entity_poly.pdbx_seq_one_letter_code
_entity_poly.pdbx_strand_id
1 'polypeptide(L)'
;VTVRTSAAAAVILTATIAGCGAPAPQNIQLPPVNTQAASMKEGFCTMERLVEAAKKEGTLTVIALPRDWVNYGEIIDTFAEEYGIKVDQLEPDANSAREIAAIPALKPDVFDLSVDVAVSKSDLFAPYRVQGWQDIPDHLKDHRGTWYAGYGGYMSIGYDPRKVAAPASFSDLLKPGHSVSLPGDPREVSAAFNGVMAVSLRGGEARAERGVEFFHRLKGAGNLAANPKTASVIVDWDYHNAERAAAGKDWKVAVPGDAVLGSYYVQAISKQAPHPAAARLWQEFLFSDRGQNLFLKGYARPVRMEALQMRGTLDDELAAKLPATSGKPVILTVSEIDRARAYLQREWARKVR
;
A
#
# COMPACT_ATOMS: atom_id res chain seq x y z
N VAL A 1 76.56 -0.15 -80.43
CA VAL A 1 75.57 0.54 -79.63
C VAL A 1 74.32 -0.39 -79.50
N THR A 2 74.20 -1.06 -78.38
CA THR A 2 73.18 -2.09 -78.11
C THR A 2 72.11 -1.49 -77.27
N VAL A 3 70.87 -1.46 -77.76
CA VAL A 3 69.71 -1.01 -77.06
C VAL A 3 69.08 -2.23 -76.37
N ARG A 4 69.01 -2.20 -75.03
CA ARG A 4 68.26 -3.20 -74.23
C ARG A 4 66.85 -2.69 -73.96
N THR A 5 65.86 -3.40 -74.47
CA THR A 5 64.47 -3.22 -74.17
C THR A 5 64.12 -3.97 -72.88
N SER A 6 63.66 -3.24 -71.84
CA SER A 6 63.14 -3.82 -70.60
C SER A 6 61.61 -3.95 -70.70
N ALA A 7 61.12 -5.18 -70.58
CA ALA A 7 59.71 -5.45 -70.53
C ALA A 7 59.21 -5.25 -69.05
N ALA A 8 58.25 -4.38 -68.88
CA ALA A 8 57.60 -4.20 -67.60
C ALA A 8 56.38 -5.16 -67.45
N ALA A 9 56.47 -6.05 -66.52
CA ALA A 9 55.33 -6.93 -66.13
C ALA A 9 54.36 -6.19 -65.22
N ALA A 10 53.12 -5.99 -65.68
CA ALA A 10 52.03 -5.43 -64.84
C ALA A 10 51.42 -6.54 -63.98
N VAL A 11 51.61 -6.42 -62.69
CA VAL A 11 50.93 -7.27 -61.69
C VAL A 11 49.54 -6.68 -61.42
N ILE A 12 48.50 -7.38 -61.89
CA ILE A 12 47.06 -7.03 -61.50
C ILE A 12 46.78 -7.61 -60.12
N LEU A 13 46.67 -6.73 -59.13
CA LEU A 13 46.28 -7.09 -57.82
C LEU A 13 44.69 -7.13 -57.76
N THR A 14 44.12 -8.31 -57.80
CA THR A 14 42.68 -8.52 -57.54
C THR A 14 42.43 -8.38 -56.05
N ALA A 15 41.84 -7.23 -55.60
CA ALA A 15 41.35 -7.03 -54.26
C ALA A 15 40.04 -7.81 -54.08
N THR A 16 40.08 -8.93 -53.39
CA THR A 16 38.86 -9.60 -52.88
C THR A 16 38.29 -8.79 -51.78
N ILE A 17 37.15 -8.11 -52.02
CA ILE A 17 36.36 -7.47 -51.00
C ILE A 17 35.70 -8.59 -50.19
N ALA A 18 36.29 -8.94 -49.03
CA ALA A 18 35.64 -9.74 -48.02
C ALA A 18 34.47 -8.91 -47.44
N GLY A 19 33.27 -9.19 -47.89
CA GLY A 19 32.06 -8.61 -47.32
C GLY A 19 31.96 -9.04 -45.84
N CYS A 20 32.14 -8.05 -44.91
CA CYS A 20 31.73 -8.22 -43.54
C CYS A 20 30.20 -8.36 -43.52
N GLY A 21 29.71 -9.58 -43.66
CA GLY A 21 28.35 -9.91 -43.32
C GLY A 21 28.18 -9.60 -41.86
N ALA A 22 27.22 -8.69 -41.51
CA ALA A 22 26.83 -8.49 -40.14
C ALA A 22 26.48 -9.86 -39.52
N PRO A 23 26.95 -10.15 -38.28
CA PRO A 23 26.61 -11.42 -37.65
C PRO A 23 25.07 -11.53 -37.60
N ALA A 24 24.54 -12.67 -38.02
CA ALA A 24 23.12 -12.96 -37.93
C ALA A 24 22.66 -12.71 -36.47
N PRO A 25 21.48 -12.12 -36.24
CA PRO A 25 20.98 -11.90 -34.89
C PRO A 25 21.00 -13.24 -34.16
N GLN A 26 21.79 -13.32 -33.10
CA GLN A 26 21.79 -14.50 -32.21
C GLN A 26 20.37 -14.63 -31.68
N ASN A 27 19.71 -15.72 -31.97
CA ASN A 27 18.41 -16.06 -31.45
C ASN A 27 18.61 -16.37 -29.94
N ILE A 28 18.59 -15.31 -29.10
CA ILE A 28 18.74 -15.43 -27.64
C ILE A 28 17.47 -16.14 -27.17
N GLN A 29 17.58 -17.43 -26.93
CA GLN A 29 16.50 -18.23 -26.39
C GLN A 29 16.35 -17.86 -24.91
N LEU A 30 15.28 -17.10 -24.59
CA LEU A 30 15.00 -16.73 -23.22
C LEU A 30 14.65 -17.97 -22.38
N PRO A 31 15.03 -18.01 -21.10
CA PRO A 31 14.73 -19.13 -20.22
C PRO A 31 13.19 -19.33 -20.08
N PRO A 32 12.72 -20.53 -19.70
CA PRO A 32 11.33 -20.78 -19.39
C PRO A 32 10.80 -19.81 -18.33
N VAL A 33 9.49 -19.47 -18.40
CA VAL A 33 8.84 -18.66 -17.39
C VAL A 33 8.77 -19.42 -16.06
N ASN A 34 9.19 -18.74 -14.98
CA ASN A 34 9.05 -19.22 -13.61
C ASN A 34 8.09 -18.30 -12.84
N THR A 35 6.84 -18.71 -12.72
CA THR A 35 5.78 -17.94 -12.04
C THR A 35 5.99 -17.85 -10.52
N GLN A 36 6.92 -18.60 -9.94
CA GLN A 36 7.25 -18.56 -8.51
C GLN A 36 8.52 -17.76 -8.19
N ALA A 37 9.14 -17.13 -9.18
CA ALA A 37 10.36 -16.35 -8.97
C ALA A 37 10.14 -15.16 -8.05
N ALA A 38 11.22 -14.72 -7.41
CA ALA A 38 11.22 -13.63 -6.44
C ALA A 38 11.32 -12.23 -7.05
N SER A 39 11.38 -12.12 -8.38
CA SER A 39 11.33 -10.85 -9.12
C SER A 39 10.88 -11.06 -10.56
N MET A 40 10.40 -10.00 -11.20
CA MET A 40 10.02 -10.00 -12.62
C MET A 40 11.20 -10.44 -13.50
N LYS A 41 12.40 -9.92 -13.23
CA LYS A 41 13.60 -10.23 -14.02
C LYS A 41 13.98 -11.72 -13.96
N GLU A 42 13.92 -12.32 -12.76
CA GLU A 42 14.28 -13.73 -12.57
C GLU A 42 13.23 -14.69 -13.16
N GLY A 43 11.94 -14.34 -13.06
CA GLY A 43 10.86 -15.22 -13.48
C GLY A 43 10.44 -15.09 -14.93
N PHE A 44 10.49 -13.88 -15.45
CA PHE A 44 9.86 -13.55 -16.73
C PHE A 44 10.80 -12.87 -17.71
N CYS A 45 11.92 -12.34 -17.27
CA CYS A 45 12.88 -11.51 -18.01
C CYS A 45 12.32 -10.14 -18.41
N THR A 46 11.09 -10.06 -18.91
CA THR A 46 10.44 -8.82 -19.36
C THR A 46 9.01 -8.71 -18.84
N MET A 47 8.47 -7.49 -18.81
CA MET A 47 7.08 -7.22 -18.40
C MET A 47 6.07 -7.89 -19.34
N GLU A 48 6.35 -7.89 -20.65
CA GLU A 48 5.46 -8.51 -21.64
C GLU A 48 5.25 -10.01 -21.35
N ARG A 49 6.31 -10.72 -20.98
CA ARG A 49 6.22 -12.15 -20.63
C ARG A 49 5.47 -12.38 -19.32
N LEU A 50 5.60 -11.46 -18.34
CA LEU A 50 4.78 -11.50 -17.13
C LEU A 50 3.29 -11.29 -17.47
N VAL A 51 2.98 -10.29 -18.29
CA VAL A 51 1.61 -10.02 -18.77
C VAL A 51 1.05 -11.22 -19.52
N GLU A 52 1.82 -11.83 -20.45
CA GLU A 52 1.37 -13.05 -21.16
C GLU A 52 1.11 -14.22 -20.22
N ALA A 53 1.96 -14.43 -19.23
CA ALA A 53 1.77 -15.49 -18.23
C ALA A 53 0.52 -15.25 -17.38
N ALA A 54 0.29 -14.02 -16.91
CA ALA A 54 -0.87 -13.62 -16.16
C ALA A 54 -2.17 -13.73 -16.99
N LYS A 55 -2.12 -13.35 -18.27
CA LYS A 55 -3.29 -13.54 -19.19
C LYS A 55 -3.63 -15.01 -19.43
N LYS A 56 -2.64 -15.91 -19.41
CA LYS A 56 -2.90 -17.35 -19.51
C LYS A 56 -3.60 -17.89 -18.25
N GLU A 57 -3.32 -17.32 -17.07
CA GLU A 57 -4.05 -17.63 -15.84
C GLU A 57 -5.46 -17.03 -15.87
N GLY A 58 -5.63 -15.87 -16.49
CA GLY A 58 -6.90 -15.23 -16.83
C GLY A 58 -7.68 -14.61 -15.66
N THR A 59 -7.28 -14.91 -14.44
CA THR A 59 -7.97 -14.45 -13.21
C THR A 59 -6.95 -14.02 -12.15
N LEU A 60 -7.34 -13.03 -11.35
CA LEU A 60 -6.70 -12.66 -10.09
C LEU A 60 -7.76 -12.71 -9.00
N THR A 61 -7.48 -13.36 -7.89
CA THR A 61 -8.36 -13.40 -6.71
C THR A 61 -7.82 -12.52 -5.61
N VAL A 62 -8.52 -11.43 -5.31
CA VAL A 62 -8.19 -10.50 -4.24
C VAL A 62 -9.12 -10.67 -3.05
N ILE A 63 -8.67 -10.33 -1.85
CA ILE A 63 -9.49 -10.38 -0.63
C ILE A 63 -9.35 -9.06 0.14
N ALA A 64 -10.42 -8.67 0.84
CA ALA A 64 -10.43 -7.50 1.72
C ALA A 64 -10.07 -6.18 1.02
N LEU A 65 -10.49 -6.00 -0.24
CA LEU A 65 -10.33 -4.75 -0.99
C LEU A 65 -11.70 -4.09 -1.22
N PRO A 66 -12.26 -3.34 -0.23
CA PRO A 66 -13.49 -2.59 -0.43
C PRO A 66 -13.29 -1.55 -1.54
N ARG A 67 -14.24 -1.44 -2.44
CA ARG A 67 -14.11 -0.56 -3.61
C ARG A 67 -14.02 0.94 -3.25
N ASP A 68 -14.58 1.31 -2.10
CA ASP A 68 -14.56 2.66 -1.53
C ASP A 68 -13.37 2.91 -0.57
N TRP A 69 -12.48 1.94 -0.40
CA TRP A 69 -11.26 2.09 0.39
C TRP A 69 -10.09 2.51 -0.50
N VAL A 70 -9.47 3.66 -0.22
CA VAL A 70 -8.27 4.21 -0.90
C VAL A 70 -8.30 4.08 -2.44
N ASN A 71 -9.49 4.23 -3.04
CA ASN A 71 -9.71 4.12 -4.48
C ASN A 71 -9.53 2.71 -5.08
N TYR A 72 -9.64 1.63 -4.29
CA TYR A 72 -9.50 0.27 -4.83
C TYR A 72 -10.48 -0.04 -5.96
N GLY A 73 -11.66 0.58 -5.98
CA GLY A 73 -12.60 0.41 -7.09
C GLY A 73 -11.98 0.73 -8.45
N GLU A 74 -11.39 1.91 -8.60
CA GLU A 74 -10.73 2.32 -9.83
C GLU A 74 -9.41 1.56 -10.08
N ILE A 75 -8.67 1.25 -9.01
CA ILE A 75 -7.43 0.46 -9.10
C ILE A 75 -7.72 -0.92 -9.70
N ILE A 76 -8.76 -1.61 -9.21
CA ILE A 76 -9.19 -2.92 -9.70
C ILE A 76 -9.67 -2.84 -11.16
N ASP A 77 -10.52 -1.86 -11.45
CA ASP A 77 -11.07 -1.69 -12.81
C ASP A 77 -9.96 -1.35 -13.80
N THR A 78 -9.04 -0.45 -13.44
CA THR A 78 -7.88 -0.08 -14.27
C THR A 78 -7.00 -1.30 -14.57
N PHE A 79 -6.70 -2.12 -13.57
CA PHE A 79 -5.92 -3.34 -13.74
C PHE A 79 -6.63 -4.32 -14.67
N ALA A 80 -7.92 -4.57 -14.43
CA ALA A 80 -8.72 -5.48 -15.24
C ALA A 80 -8.80 -5.05 -16.71
N GLU A 81 -9.04 -3.76 -16.96
CA GLU A 81 -9.11 -3.19 -18.31
C GLU A 81 -7.75 -3.21 -19.03
N GLU A 82 -6.68 -2.79 -18.35
CA GLU A 82 -5.35 -2.70 -18.95
C GLU A 82 -4.80 -4.07 -19.36
N TYR A 83 -4.99 -5.06 -18.49
CA TYR A 83 -4.40 -6.38 -18.73
C TYR A 83 -5.38 -7.43 -19.25
N GLY A 84 -6.68 -7.14 -19.30
CA GLY A 84 -7.70 -8.10 -19.72
C GLY A 84 -7.80 -9.32 -18.78
N ILE A 85 -7.57 -9.12 -17.48
CA ILE A 85 -7.59 -10.15 -16.44
C ILE A 85 -8.84 -9.94 -15.58
N LYS A 86 -9.63 -10.99 -15.37
CA LYS A 86 -10.76 -10.94 -14.43
C LYS A 86 -10.26 -10.81 -13.00
N VAL A 87 -10.84 -9.90 -12.22
CA VAL A 87 -10.53 -9.77 -10.79
C VAL A 87 -11.72 -10.26 -9.96
N ASP A 88 -11.53 -11.39 -9.27
CA ASP A 88 -12.50 -11.92 -8.32
C ASP A 88 -12.28 -11.33 -6.93
N GLN A 89 -13.27 -10.61 -6.41
CA GLN A 89 -13.21 -9.90 -5.13
C GLN A 89 -13.88 -10.74 -4.04
N LEU A 90 -13.08 -11.22 -3.08
CA LEU A 90 -13.55 -12.02 -1.95
C LEU A 90 -13.69 -11.16 -0.70
N GLU A 91 -14.78 -11.33 0.04
CA GLU A 91 -14.99 -10.76 1.37
C GLU A 91 -14.40 -9.32 1.49
N PRO A 92 -14.90 -8.35 0.73
CA PRO A 92 -14.27 -7.01 0.64
C PRO A 92 -14.13 -6.32 2.00
N ASP A 93 -15.06 -6.58 2.95
CA ASP A 93 -15.06 -5.98 4.28
C ASP A 93 -14.28 -6.79 5.34
N ALA A 94 -13.51 -7.81 4.93
CA ALA A 94 -12.73 -8.61 5.85
C ALA A 94 -11.61 -7.78 6.50
N ASN A 95 -11.30 -8.09 7.75
CA ASN A 95 -10.11 -7.57 8.40
C ASN A 95 -8.90 -8.51 8.17
N SER A 96 -7.69 -8.02 8.47
CA SER A 96 -6.45 -8.77 8.21
C SER A 96 -6.38 -10.16 8.89
N ALA A 97 -7.00 -10.33 10.05
CA ALA A 97 -7.08 -11.64 10.70
C ALA A 97 -7.99 -12.60 9.90
N ARG A 98 -9.10 -12.09 9.37
CA ARG A 98 -10.01 -12.87 8.52
C ARG A 98 -9.39 -13.22 7.18
N GLU A 99 -8.62 -12.32 6.57
CA GLU A 99 -7.86 -12.60 5.35
C GLU A 99 -6.97 -13.85 5.52
N ILE A 100 -6.22 -13.90 6.61
CA ILE A 100 -5.35 -15.06 6.93
C ILE A 100 -6.17 -16.32 7.18
N ALA A 101 -7.26 -16.21 7.94
CA ALA A 101 -8.15 -17.35 8.21
C ALA A 101 -8.84 -17.90 6.96
N ALA A 102 -8.99 -17.08 5.93
CA ALA A 102 -9.64 -17.45 4.67
C ALA A 102 -8.74 -18.29 3.73
N ILE A 103 -7.43 -18.29 3.91
CA ILE A 103 -6.46 -18.95 3.01
C ILE A 103 -6.83 -20.40 2.67
N PRO A 104 -7.13 -21.28 3.64
CA PRO A 104 -7.42 -22.69 3.31
C PRO A 104 -8.67 -22.90 2.46
N ALA A 105 -9.68 -22.06 2.66
CA ALA A 105 -10.99 -22.22 2.02
C ALA A 105 -11.12 -21.41 0.72
N LEU A 106 -10.65 -20.17 0.71
CA LEU A 106 -10.88 -19.23 -0.39
C LEU A 106 -9.67 -19.05 -1.30
N LYS A 107 -8.47 -19.40 -0.83
CA LYS A 107 -7.21 -19.37 -1.58
C LYS A 107 -6.98 -18.03 -2.34
N PRO A 108 -7.00 -16.88 -1.67
CA PRO A 108 -6.72 -15.62 -2.33
C PRO A 108 -5.29 -15.59 -2.88
N ASP A 109 -5.09 -14.86 -3.98
CA ASP A 109 -3.77 -14.66 -4.59
C ASP A 109 -2.96 -13.61 -3.85
N VAL A 110 -3.61 -12.52 -3.42
CA VAL A 110 -2.97 -11.34 -2.83
C VAL A 110 -3.73 -10.83 -1.62
N PHE A 111 -3.02 -10.09 -0.77
CA PHE A 111 -3.51 -9.55 0.50
C PHE A 111 -3.16 -8.07 0.67
N ASP A 112 -3.99 -7.35 1.43
CA ASP A 112 -3.78 -5.98 1.89
C ASP A 112 -3.88 -5.91 3.43
N LEU A 113 -2.79 -6.15 4.11
CA LEU A 113 -2.75 -6.47 5.54
C LEU A 113 -2.27 -5.31 6.40
N SER A 114 -2.72 -5.28 7.65
CA SER A 114 -2.02 -4.53 8.69
C SER A 114 -0.62 -5.12 8.92
N VAL A 115 0.35 -4.27 9.23
CA VAL A 115 1.78 -4.65 9.32
C VAL A 115 2.04 -5.72 10.38
N ASP A 116 1.34 -5.66 11.53
CA ASP A 116 1.48 -6.63 12.62
C ASP A 116 1.05 -8.05 12.19
N VAL A 117 -0.05 -8.15 11.47
CA VAL A 117 -0.52 -9.44 10.92
C VAL A 117 0.47 -9.95 9.88
N ALA A 118 0.90 -9.09 8.94
CA ALA A 118 1.84 -9.51 7.90
C ALA A 118 3.18 -10.00 8.48
N VAL A 119 3.73 -9.29 9.45
CA VAL A 119 4.97 -9.71 10.13
C VAL A 119 4.81 -11.05 10.83
N SER A 120 3.71 -11.24 11.57
CA SER A 120 3.45 -12.48 12.32
C SER A 120 3.17 -13.69 11.43
N LYS A 121 2.78 -13.47 10.16
CA LYS A 121 2.36 -14.49 9.18
C LYS A 121 3.24 -14.52 7.93
N SER A 122 4.41 -13.91 7.97
CA SER A 122 5.31 -13.78 6.82
C SER A 122 5.65 -15.09 6.11
N ASP A 123 5.62 -16.21 6.82
CA ASP A 123 5.87 -17.54 6.25
C ASP A 123 4.74 -18.06 5.32
N LEU A 124 3.58 -17.42 5.34
CA LEU A 124 2.47 -17.72 4.45
C LEU A 124 2.57 -17.03 3.09
N PHE A 125 3.54 -16.13 2.92
CA PHE A 125 3.66 -15.29 1.73
C PHE A 125 4.84 -15.69 0.86
N ALA A 126 4.63 -15.58 -0.47
CA ALA A 126 5.67 -15.79 -1.45
C ALA A 126 6.58 -14.55 -1.53
N PRO A 127 7.90 -14.72 -1.61
CA PRO A 127 8.80 -13.60 -1.82
C PRO A 127 8.64 -13.05 -3.24
N TYR A 128 8.49 -11.72 -3.34
CA TYR A 128 8.51 -11.01 -4.61
C TYR A 128 8.94 -9.56 -4.43
N ARG A 129 9.96 -9.14 -5.17
CA ARG A 129 10.46 -7.77 -5.19
C ARG A 129 10.04 -7.10 -6.49
N VAL A 130 9.17 -6.12 -6.38
CA VAL A 130 8.71 -5.30 -7.52
C VAL A 130 9.85 -4.48 -8.13
N GLN A 131 9.71 -4.02 -9.37
CA GLN A 131 10.72 -3.17 -10.01
C GLN A 131 11.02 -1.90 -9.21
N GLY A 132 10.01 -1.30 -8.56
CA GLY A 132 10.14 -0.15 -7.67
C GLY A 132 10.66 -0.45 -6.25
N TRP A 133 11.24 -1.63 -6.00
CA TRP A 133 11.66 -2.09 -4.67
C TRP A 133 12.57 -1.13 -3.90
N GLN A 134 13.49 -0.47 -4.60
CA GLN A 134 14.45 0.45 -3.99
C GLN A 134 13.81 1.75 -3.49
N ASP A 135 12.64 2.10 -4.01
CA ASP A 135 11.89 3.29 -3.62
C ASP A 135 11.09 3.09 -2.32
N ILE A 136 10.94 1.84 -1.88
CA ILE A 136 10.24 1.52 -0.63
C ILE A 136 11.25 1.62 0.53
N PRO A 137 10.98 2.43 1.57
CA PRO A 137 11.86 2.54 2.73
C PRO A 137 12.12 1.18 3.41
N ASP A 138 13.35 0.93 3.85
CA ASP A 138 13.75 -0.38 4.39
C ASP A 138 12.94 -0.82 5.62
N HIS A 139 12.51 0.12 6.45
CA HIS A 139 11.69 -0.17 7.63
C HIS A 139 10.22 -0.46 7.31
N LEU A 140 9.81 -0.32 6.03
CA LEU A 140 8.46 -0.57 5.54
C LEU A 140 8.35 -1.79 4.64
N LYS A 141 9.37 -2.66 4.63
CA LYS A 141 9.38 -3.89 3.83
C LYS A 141 10.12 -5.03 4.52
N ASP A 142 9.70 -6.25 4.29
CA ASP A 142 10.50 -7.43 4.67
C ASP A 142 11.65 -7.64 3.67
N HIS A 143 12.87 -7.77 4.17
CA HIS A 143 14.07 -7.94 3.34
C HIS A 143 14.02 -9.15 2.40
N ARG A 144 13.21 -10.18 2.73
CA ARG A 144 12.96 -11.34 1.85
C ARG A 144 11.98 -11.03 0.73
N GLY A 145 11.22 -9.91 0.82
CA GLY A 145 10.19 -9.55 -0.13
C GLY A 145 8.85 -10.26 0.09
N THR A 146 8.58 -10.78 1.29
CA THR A 146 7.33 -11.48 1.58
C THR A 146 6.16 -10.53 1.83
N TRP A 147 6.44 -9.32 2.28
CA TRP A 147 5.48 -8.22 2.39
C TRP A 147 6.20 -6.87 2.27
N TYR A 148 5.49 -5.85 1.84
CA TYR A 148 5.98 -4.48 1.75
C TYR A 148 4.83 -3.48 1.72
N ALA A 149 5.04 -2.31 2.33
CA ALA A 149 4.02 -1.27 2.40
C ALA A 149 3.60 -0.80 1.00
N GLY A 150 2.30 -0.62 0.79
CA GLY A 150 1.73 -0.09 -0.45
C GLY A 150 1.37 1.39 -0.31
N TYR A 151 0.68 1.71 0.75
CA TYR A 151 0.21 3.05 1.08
C TYR A 151 0.04 3.20 2.59
N GLY A 152 -0.10 4.43 3.04
CA GLY A 152 -0.33 4.75 4.44
C GLY A 152 -1.12 6.03 4.63
N GLY A 153 -1.34 6.37 5.90
CA GLY A 153 -2.01 7.59 6.32
C GLY A 153 -1.70 7.94 7.76
N TYR A 154 -2.30 9.02 8.21
CA TYR A 154 -2.20 9.51 9.58
C TYR A 154 -3.56 9.41 10.28
N MET A 155 -3.54 9.14 11.57
CA MET A 155 -4.75 9.26 12.36
C MET A 155 -5.18 10.71 12.43
N SER A 156 -6.47 10.95 12.24
CA SER A 156 -7.05 12.27 12.11
C SER A 156 -8.36 12.40 12.88
N ILE A 157 -8.81 13.62 13.02
CA ILE A 157 -10.12 13.99 13.53
C ILE A 157 -10.95 14.47 12.34
N GLY A 158 -11.91 13.63 11.90
CA GLY A 158 -12.97 14.08 11.02
C GLY A 158 -14.09 14.69 11.85
N TYR A 159 -14.62 15.85 11.46
CA TYR A 159 -15.64 16.53 12.26
C TYR A 159 -16.65 17.31 11.42
N ASP A 160 -17.88 17.44 11.92
CA ASP A 160 -18.93 18.28 11.36
C ASP A 160 -18.80 19.71 11.95
N PRO A 161 -18.33 20.73 11.19
CA PRO A 161 -18.09 22.08 11.69
C PRO A 161 -19.36 22.83 12.09
N ARG A 162 -20.54 22.31 11.74
CA ARG A 162 -21.83 22.87 12.18
C ARG A 162 -22.19 22.45 13.61
N LYS A 163 -21.56 21.36 14.08
CA LYS A 163 -21.85 20.77 15.41
C LYS A 163 -20.73 21.01 16.42
N VAL A 164 -19.47 21.06 15.94
CA VAL A 164 -18.31 21.20 16.82
C VAL A 164 -17.32 22.21 16.24
N ALA A 165 -16.66 22.98 17.10
CA ALA A 165 -15.53 23.82 16.69
C ALA A 165 -14.35 22.98 16.22
N ALA A 166 -13.50 23.54 15.34
CA ALA A 166 -12.31 22.84 14.81
C ALA A 166 -11.40 22.36 15.96
N PRO A 167 -11.21 21.03 16.12
CA PRO A 167 -10.32 20.52 17.15
C PRO A 167 -8.86 20.77 16.76
N ALA A 168 -8.05 21.32 17.66
CA ALA A 168 -6.62 21.49 17.46
C ALA A 168 -5.82 20.28 17.95
N SER A 169 -6.38 19.51 18.87
CA SER A 169 -5.77 18.32 19.48
C SER A 169 -6.82 17.26 19.80
N PHE A 170 -6.38 16.01 20.01
CA PHE A 170 -7.29 14.98 20.49
C PHE A 170 -7.88 15.30 21.87
N SER A 171 -7.19 16.06 22.73
CA SER A 171 -7.70 16.45 24.03
C SER A 171 -8.93 17.37 23.95
N ASP A 172 -9.10 18.09 22.85
CA ASP A 172 -10.29 18.92 22.65
C ASP A 172 -11.59 18.10 22.60
N LEU A 173 -11.49 16.83 22.19
CA LEU A 173 -12.65 15.93 22.10
C LEU A 173 -13.28 15.60 23.46
N LEU A 174 -12.58 15.89 24.57
CA LEU A 174 -13.12 15.77 25.92
C LEU A 174 -14.03 16.95 26.34
N LYS A 175 -14.04 18.05 25.56
CA LYS A 175 -14.92 19.19 25.82
C LYS A 175 -16.38 18.79 25.64
N PRO A 176 -17.32 19.41 26.39
CA PRO A 176 -18.74 19.13 26.24
C PRO A 176 -19.25 19.38 24.79
N GLY A 177 -20.28 18.63 24.42
CA GLY A 177 -20.96 18.81 23.13
C GLY A 177 -20.37 18.04 21.95
N HIS A 178 -19.32 17.26 22.17
CA HIS A 178 -18.80 16.34 21.17
C HIS A 178 -19.54 14.99 21.21
N SER A 179 -19.65 14.36 20.06
CA SER A 179 -20.12 12.97 19.91
C SER A 179 -19.06 12.24 19.09
N VAL A 180 -18.14 11.56 19.77
CA VAL A 180 -16.92 10.98 19.21
C VAL A 180 -17.07 9.49 18.97
N SER A 181 -16.72 9.00 17.79
CA SER A 181 -16.71 7.57 17.49
C SER A 181 -15.37 7.12 16.91
N LEU A 182 -15.12 5.83 17.02
CA LEU A 182 -14.13 5.06 16.25
C LEU A 182 -14.84 4.30 15.11
N PRO A 183 -14.13 3.89 14.05
CA PRO A 183 -14.73 3.13 12.96
C PRO A 183 -15.07 1.68 13.30
N GLY A 184 -14.84 1.25 14.55
CA GLY A 184 -15.17 -0.09 15.04
C GLY A 184 -14.58 -0.39 16.40
N ASP A 185 -14.56 -1.68 16.75
CA ASP A 185 -13.92 -2.16 17.98
C ASP A 185 -12.39 -2.16 17.82
N PRO A 186 -11.62 -1.46 18.66
CA PRO A 186 -10.17 -1.38 18.51
C PRO A 186 -9.44 -2.70 18.78
N ARG A 187 -10.13 -3.72 19.26
CA ARG A 187 -9.56 -5.07 19.41
C ARG A 187 -9.56 -5.85 18.08
N GLU A 188 -10.38 -5.45 17.11
CA GLU A 188 -10.64 -6.14 15.86
C GLU A 188 -10.30 -5.28 14.62
N VAL A 189 -10.59 -3.98 14.68
CA VAL A 189 -10.46 -3.04 13.56
C VAL A 189 -9.17 -2.23 13.71
N SER A 190 -8.28 -2.32 12.72
CA SER A 190 -6.97 -1.65 12.74
C SER A 190 -7.07 -0.13 12.83
N ALA A 191 -7.99 0.50 12.10
CA ALA A 191 -8.21 1.94 12.17
C ALA A 191 -8.64 2.38 13.58
N ALA A 192 -9.54 1.62 14.23
CA ALA A 192 -9.97 1.90 15.60
C ALA A 192 -8.82 1.69 16.61
N PHE A 193 -8.00 0.64 16.44
CA PHE A 193 -6.79 0.42 17.22
C PHE A 193 -5.85 1.62 17.14
N ASN A 194 -5.52 2.05 15.93
CA ASN A 194 -4.64 3.19 15.71
C ASN A 194 -5.26 4.50 16.25
N GLY A 195 -6.59 4.65 16.22
CA GLY A 195 -7.29 5.76 16.86
C GLY A 195 -7.05 5.82 18.36
N VAL A 196 -7.13 4.68 19.06
CA VAL A 196 -6.81 4.57 20.50
C VAL A 196 -5.34 4.90 20.76
N MET A 197 -4.42 4.47 19.89
CA MET A 197 -3.01 4.76 20.03
C MET A 197 -2.70 6.23 19.76
N ALA A 198 -3.33 6.86 18.76
CA ALA A 198 -3.13 8.26 18.41
C ALA A 198 -3.52 9.22 19.55
N VAL A 199 -4.69 9.02 20.17
CA VAL A 199 -5.12 9.86 21.30
C VAL A 199 -4.20 9.71 22.53
N SER A 200 -3.41 8.65 22.58
CA SER A 200 -2.46 8.36 23.64
C SER A 200 -1.06 8.94 23.43
N LEU A 201 -0.77 9.39 22.20
CA LEU A 201 0.57 9.83 21.80
C LEU A 201 1.00 11.08 22.58
N ARG A 202 2.13 11.01 23.25
CA ARG A 202 2.75 12.12 24.01
C ARG A 202 4.26 11.99 23.91
N GLY A 203 4.93 13.07 23.47
CA GLY A 203 6.38 13.09 23.38
C GLY A 203 6.97 11.99 22.48
N GLY A 204 6.25 11.57 21.43
CA GLY A 204 6.67 10.51 20.52
C GLY A 204 6.38 9.07 21.01
N GLU A 205 5.73 8.91 22.18
CA GLU A 205 5.39 7.60 22.74
C GLU A 205 3.89 7.42 22.85
N ALA A 206 3.34 6.37 22.26
CA ALA A 206 1.96 5.93 22.39
C ALA A 206 1.83 4.78 23.40
N ARG A 207 0.81 4.81 24.24
CA ARG A 207 0.52 3.79 25.26
C ARG A 207 -0.95 3.45 25.30
N ALA A 208 -1.30 2.19 25.16
CA ALA A 208 -2.67 1.71 25.18
C ALA A 208 -3.42 2.09 26.47
N GLU A 209 -2.72 2.11 27.61
CA GLU A 209 -3.28 2.52 28.91
C GLU A 209 -3.84 3.94 28.86
N ARG A 210 -3.08 4.88 28.30
CA ARG A 210 -3.52 6.29 28.14
C ARG A 210 -4.68 6.41 27.15
N GLY A 211 -4.65 5.61 26.09
CA GLY A 211 -5.73 5.58 25.09
C GLY A 211 -7.02 5.05 25.66
N VAL A 212 -7.00 3.95 26.40
CA VAL A 212 -8.18 3.39 27.09
C VAL A 212 -8.73 4.37 28.11
N GLU A 213 -7.86 5.02 28.89
CA GLU A 213 -8.28 6.04 29.87
C GLU A 213 -8.94 7.25 29.18
N PHE A 214 -8.42 7.67 28.03
CA PHE A 214 -9.03 8.74 27.24
C PHE A 214 -10.46 8.38 26.81
N PHE A 215 -10.68 7.18 26.27
CA PHE A 215 -12.01 6.73 25.86
C PHE A 215 -12.94 6.45 27.07
N HIS A 216 -12.39 6.02 28.19
CA HIS A 216 -13.13 5.93 29.44
C HIS A 216 -13.66 7.30 29.89
N ARG A 217 -12.84 8.34 29.83
CA ARG A 217 -13.24 9.72 30.10
C ARG A 217 -14.26 10.25 29.10
N LEU A 218 -14.12 9.95 27.80
CA LEU A 218 -15.14 10.29 26.79
C LEU A 218 -16.50 9.68 27.13
N LYS A 219 -16.51 8.42 27.55
CA LYS A 219 -17.72 7.73 27.98
C LYS A 219 -18.33 8.41 29.25
N GLY A 220 -17.50 8.68 30.24
CA GLY A 220 -17.94 9.34 31.50
C GLY A 220 -18.47 10.75 31.26
N ALA A 221 -17.98 11.46 30.25
CA ALA A 221 -18.48 12.79 29.87
C ALA A 221 -19.71 12.73 28.95
N GLY A 222 -20.19 11.54 28.55
CA GLY A 222 -21.28 11.39 27.59
C GLY A 222 -20.90 11.74 26.14
N ASN A 223 -19.61 11.86 25.83
CA ASN A 223 -19.10 12.23 24.52
C ASN A 223 -18.82 11.03 23.61
N LEU A 224 -18.86 9.80 24.12
CA LEU A 224 -18.61 8.60 23.31
C LEU A 224 -19.87 8.16 22.57
N ALA A 225 -19.85 8.22 21.24
CA ALA A 225 -20.94 7.75 20.39
C ALA A 225 -20.80 6.25 20.11
N ALA A 226 -21.93 5.54 20.16
CA ALA A 226 -21.99 4.12 19.84
C ALA A 226 -21.95 3.85 18.32
N ASN A 227 -22.31 4.85 17.49
CA ASN A 227 -22.45 4.69 16.06
C ASN A 227 -21.71 5.81 15.30
N PRO A 228 -20.71 5.49 14.46
CA PRO A 228 -20.02 6.49 13.67
C PRO A 228 -20.92 7.26 12.69
N LYS A 229 -22.03 6.68 12.23
CA LYS A 229 -22.96 7.35 11.30
C LYS A 229 -23.67 8.56 11.92
N THR A 230 -23.81 8.60 13.23
CA THR A 230 -24.50 9.69 13.98
C THR A 230 -23.54 10.58 14.75
N ALA A 231 -22.26 10.21 14.82
CA ALA A 231 -21.24 10.97 15.52
C ALA A 231 -21.00 12.33 14.87
N SER A 232 -20.66 13.35 15.67
CA SER A 232 -20.19 14.65 15.17
C SER A 232 -18.68 14.67 14.90
N VAL A 233 -17.95 13.67 15.42
CA VAL A 233 -16.51 13.49 15.29
C VAL A 233 -16.20 12.01 15.08
N ILE A 234 -15.30 11.72 14.12
CA ILE A 234 -14.77 10.38 13.91
C ILE A 234 -13.24 10.44 13.98
N VAL A 235 -12.65 9.67 14.88
CA VAL A 235 -11.19 9.45 14.90
C VAL A 235 -10.89 8.27 13.98
N ASP A 236 -10.33 8.56 12.81
CA ASP A 236 -10.09 7.60 11.74
C ASP A 236 -8.87 8.03 10.90
N TRP A 237 -8.49 7.23 9.92
CA TRP A 237 -7.48 7.58 8.95
C TRP A 237 -7.83 8.88 8.23
N ASP A 238 -6.83 9.68 7.95
CA ASP A 238 -6.98 10.97 7.26
C ASP A 238 -7.54 10.82 5.86
N TYR A 239 -7.22 9.76 5.14
CA TYR A 239 -7.80 9.46 3.83
C TYR A 239 -9.29 9.15 3.91
N HIS A 240 -9.77 8.40 4.91
CA HIS A 240 -11.21 8.15 5.10
C HIS A 240 -11.97 9.41 5.48
N ASN A 241 -11.38 10.24 6.35
CA ASN A 241 -12.00 11.51 6.69
C ASN A 241 -11.97 12.49 5.52
N ALA A 242 -10.94 12.45 4.64
CA ALA A 242 -10.89 13.22 3.41
C ALA A 242 -11.95 12.77 2.40
N GLU A 243 -12.16 11.47 2.23
CA GLU A 243 -13.24 10.92 1.40
C GLU A 243 -14.62 11.37 1.90
N ARG A 244 -14.86 11.33 3.22
CA ARG A 244 -16.10 11.85 3.84
C ARG A 244 -16.30 13.33 3.54
N ALA A 245 -15.23 14.12 3.58
CA ALA A 245 -15.25 15.54 3.25
C ALA A 245 -15.56 15.76 1.75
N ALA A 246 -14.94 14.99 0.87
CA ALA A 246 -15.16 15.07 -0.58
C ALA A 246 -16.59 14.62 -0.98
N ALA A 247 -17.20 13.71 -0.25
CA ALA A 247 -18.58 13.25 -0.48
C ALA A 247 -19.67 14.30 -0.13
N GLY A 248 -19.29 15.55 0.15
CA GLY A 248 -20.23 16.67 0.32
C GLY A 248 -20.98 16.68 1.67
N LYS A 249 -20.43 16.03 2.67
CA LYS A 249 -21.05 15.98 4.01
C LYS A 249 -20.65 17.13 4.94
N ASP A 250 -20.11 18.22 4.40
CA ASP A 250 -19.54 19.36 5.15
C ASP A 250 -18.48 18.97 6.21
N TRP A 251 -17.95 17.77 6.12
CA TRP A 251 -16.90 17.30 7.02
C TRP A 251 -15.59 18.05 6.77
N LYS A 252 -14.85 18.24 7.86
CA LYS A 252 -13.48 18.76 7.82
C LYS A 252 -12.54 17.74 8.45
N VAL A 253 -11.27 17.83 8.10
CA VAL A 253 -10.22 16.93 8.57
C VAL A 253 -9.15 17.73 9.28
N ALA A 254 -8.79 17.30 10.48
CA ALA A 254 -7.67 17.82 11.24
C ALA A 254 -6.72 16.68 11.62
N VAL A 255 -5.44 16.82 11.27
CA VAL A 255 -4.37 15.94 11.77
C VAL A 255 -3.64 16.71 12.87
N PRO A 256 -3.81 16.37 14.17
CA PRO A 256 -3.19 17.12 15.25
C PRO A 256 -1.67 17.04 15.18
N GLY A 257 -0.99 18.20 15.06
CA GLY A 257 0.47 18.27 14.88
C GLY A 257 1.27 17.79 16.09
N ASP A 258 0.68 17.76 17.28
CA ASP A 258 1.28 17.27 18.53
C ASP A 258 1.16 15.74 18.70
N ALA A 259 0.36 15.07 17.85
CA ALA A 259 0.06 13.65 17.97
C ALA A 259 -0.16 12.98 16.60
N VAL A 260 0.82 13.11 15.71
CA VAL A 260 0.77 12.47 14.38
C VAL A 260 1.16 11.01 14.49
N LEU A 261 0.17 10.12 14.54
CA LEU A 261 0.38 8.68 14.45
C LEU A 261 0.13 8.23 13.02
N GLY A 262 1.12 7.61 12.39
CA GLY A 262 1.02 7.01 11.07
C GLY A 262 1.04 5.49 11.11
N SER A 263 0.52 4.88 10.06
CA SER A 263 0.71 3.46 9.77
C SER A 263 0.56 3.22 8.28
N TYR A 264 0.97 2.01 7.87
CA TYR A 264 0.90 1.55 6.50
C TYR A 264 0.13 0.24 6.41
N TYR A 265 -0.57 0.06 5.30
CA TYR A 265 -1.04 -1.25 4.87
C TYR A 265 0.00 -1.87 3.94
N VAL A 266 0.18 -3.17 4.06
CA VAL A 266 1.23 -3.89 3.35
C VAL A 266 0.63 -4.90 2.39
N GLN A 267 1.27 -5.02 1.24
CA GLN A 267 0.91 -5.94 0.18
C GLN A 267 1.68 -7.24 0.35
N ALA A 268 1.02 -8.36 0.08
CA ALA A 268 1.65 -9.68 0.08
C ALA A 268 1.03 -10.59 -0.98
N ILE A 269 1.81 -11.53 -1.48
CA ILE A 269 1.35 -12.61 -2.38
C ILE A 269 1.20 -13.89 -1.56
N SER A 270 0.09 -14.59 -1.71
CA SER A 270 -0.09 -15.91 -1.10
C SER A 270 0.99 -16.88 -1.58
N LYS A 271 1.60 -17.63 -0.66
CA LYS A 271 2.53 -18.71 -1.02
C LYS A 271 1.86 -19.82 -1.84
N GLN A 272 0.54 -19.94 -1.70
CA GLN A 272 -0.30 -20.91 -2.40
C GLN A 272 -1.21 -20.23 -3.44
N ALA A 273 -0.81 -19.07 -3.96
CA ALA A 273 -1.60 -18.34 -4.95
C ALA A 273 -1.98 -19.24 -6.13
N PRO A 274 -3.27 -19.42 -6.45
CA PRO A 274 -3.71 -20.14 -7.64
C PRO A 274 -3.24 -19.51 -8.95
N HIS A 275 -3.09 -18.18 -8.95
CA HIS A 275 -2.71 -17.39 -10.12
C HIS A 275 -1.42 -16.59 -9.84
N PRO A 276 -0.26 -17.28 -9.73
CA PRO A 276 0.98 -16.64 -9.25
C PRO A 276 1.56 -15.60 -10.19
N ALA A 277 1.34 -15.68 -11.51
CA ALA A 277 1.75 -14.65 -12.45
C ALA A 277 0.84 -13.41 -12.36
N ALA A 278 -0.48 -13.60 -12.27
CA ALA A 278 -1.44 -12.51 -12.08
C ALA A 278 -1.20 -11.78 -10.75
N ALA A 279 -0.88 -12.51 -9.67
CA ALA A 279 -0.52 -11.94 -8.38
C ALA A 279 0.73 -11.04 -8.48
N ARG A 280 1.76 -11.46 -9.22
CA ARG A 280 2.99 -10.67 -9.43
C ARG A 280 2.74 -9.45 -10.30
N LEU A 281 1.93 -9.61 -11.36
CA LEU A 281 1.55 -8.49 -12.22
C LEU A 281 0.73 -7.45 -11.44
N TRP A 282 -0.16 -7.88 -10.53
CA TRP A 282 -0.87 -6.98 -9.62
C TRP A 282 0.09 -6.18 -8.75
N GLN A 283 1.12 -6.80 -8.20
CA GLN A 283 2.12 -6.09 -7.42
C GLN A 283 2.89 -5.08 -8.27
N GLU A 284 3.35 -5.47 -9.48
CA GLU A 284 4.03 -4.52 -10.38
C GLU A 284 3.13 -3.34 -10.76
N PHE A 285 1.83 -3.57 -10.98
CA PHE A 285 0.86 -2.52 -11.25
C PHE A 285 0.67 -1.59 -10.05
N LEU A 286 0.40 -2.12 -8.84
CA LEU A 286 0.23 -1.31 -7.63
C LEU A 286 1.45 -0.44 -7.32
N PHE A 287 2.65 -0.97 -7.57
CA PHE A 287 3.92 -0.28 -7.32
C PHE A 287 4.47 0.46 -8.54
N SER A 288 3.75 0.51 -9.66
CA SER A 288 4.04 1.43 -10.76
C SER A 288 3.77 2.88 -10.34
N ASP A 289 4.34 3.84 -11.08
CA ASP A 289 4.04 5.27 -10.85
C ASP A 289 2.55 5.57 -11.00
N ARG A 290 1.87 4.90 -11.96
CA ARG A 290 0.42 5.00 -12.14
C ARG A 290 -0.35 4.44 -10.95
N GLY A 291 -0.05 3.22 -10.51
CA GLY A 291 -0.74 2.59 -9.37
C GLY A 291 -0.58 3.38 -8.09
N GLN A 292 0.62 3.93 -7.84
CA GLN A 292 0.89 4.77 -6.68
C GLN A 292 0.11 6.10 -6.73
N ASN A 293 -0.04 6.73 -7.89
CA ASN A 293 -0.88 7.92 -8.05
C ASN A 293 -2.38 7.62 -7.92
N LEU A 294 -2.83 6.40 -8.22
CA LEU A 294 -4.22 5.99 -7.95
C LEU A 294 -4.55 5.94 -6.45
N PHE A 295 -3.58 5.57 -5.58
CA PHE A 295 -3.76 5.69 -4.13
C PHE A 295 -3.89 7.15 -3.68
N LEU A 296 -3.15 8.09 -4.28
CA LEU A 296 -3.31 9.52 -4.01
C LEU A 296 -4.73 10.01 -4.32
N LYS A 297 -5.35 9.49 -5.37
CA LYS A 297 -6.73 9.83 -5.73
C LYS A 297 -7.72 9.39 -4.64
N GLY A 298 -7.40 8.33 -3.90
CA GLY A 298 -8.10 7.90 -2.69
C GLY A 298 -7.59 8.57 -1.40
N TYR A 299 -6.86 9.68 -1.51
CA TYR A 299 -6.28 10.44 -0.38
C TYR A 299 -5.27 9.67 0.47
N ALA A 300 -4.85 8.48 0.08
CA ALA A 300 -3.82 7.73 0.76
C ALA A 300 -2.42 8.13 0.28
N ARG A 301 -1.45 8.12 1.19
CA ARG A 301 -0.05 8.42 0.86
C ARG A 301 0.62 7.17 0.29
N PRO A 302 0.98 7.15 -0.99
CA PRO A 302 1.68 6.00 -1.56
C PRO A 302 3.07 5.86 -0.92
N VAL A 303 3.52 4.63 -0.73
CA VAL A 303 4.84 4.38 -0.09
C VAL A 303 6.00 4.94 -0.90
N ARG A 304 5.86 5.05 -2.23
CA ARG A 304 6.88 5.58 -3.14
C ARG A 304 6.76 7.09 -3.38
N MET A 305 5.95 7.82 -2.59
CA MET A 305 5.62 9.23 -2.80
C MET A 305 6.88 10.11 -2.96
N GLU A 306 7.88 9.94 -2.09
CA GLU A 306 9.13 10.70 -2.15
C GLU A 306 9.91 10.42 -3.44
N ALA A 307 10.00 9.17 -3.85
CA ALA A 307 10.68 8.78 -5.08
C ALA A 307 9.95 9.29 -6.34
N LEU A 308 8.61 9.27 -6.35
CA LEU A 308 7.82 9.85 -7.43
C LEU A 308 8.02 11.36 -7.51
N GLN A 309 8.04 12.06 -6.38
CA GLN A 309 8.30 13.50 -6.32
C GLN A 309 9.69 13.84 -6.87
N MET A 310 10.72 13.12 -6.45
CA MET A 310 12.10 13.32 -6.96
C MET A 310 12.22 13.11 -8.47
N ARG A 311 11.42 12.22 -9.05
CA ARG A 311 11.38 11.95 -10.49
C ARG A 311 10.43 12.83 -11.28
N GLY A 312 9.61 13.65 -10.62
CA GLY A 312 8.58 14.48 -11.25
C GLY A 312 7.43 13.65 -11.85
N THR A 313 7.15 12.46 -11.31
CA THR A 313 6.05 11.58 -11.73
C THR A 313 4.91 11.51 -10.70
N LEU A 314 5.03 12.24 -9.59
CA LEU A 314 3.94 12.43 -8.62
C LEU A 314 2.87 13.32 -9.24
N ASP A 315 1.60 12.98 -9.02
CA ASP A 315 0.48 13.87 -9.33
C ASP A 315 0.36 14.94 -8.24
N ASP A 316 0.95 16.12 -8.50
CA ASP A 316 0.99 17.23 -7.54
C ASP A 316 -0.40 17.77 -7.20
N GLU A 317 -1.36 17.71 -8.13
CA GLU A 317 -2.75 18.15 -7.87
C GLU A 317 -3.45 17.22 -6.88
N LEU A 318 -3.23 15.92 -7.01
CA LEU A 318 -3.75 14.94 -6.05
C LEU A 318 -3.01 15.01 -4.72
N ALA A 319 -1.70 15.15 -4.74
CA ALA A 319 -0.89 15.30 -3.52
C ALA A 319 -1.29 16.53 -2.70
N ALA A 320 -1.63 17.64 -3.35
CA ALA A 320 -2.10 18.86 -2.69
C ALA A 320 -3.46 18.71 -1.97
N LYS A 321 -4.24 17.66 -2.28
CA LYS A 321 -5.52 17.35 -1.62
C LYS A 321 -5.37 16.53 -0.34
N LEU A 322 -4.17 16.00 -0.06
CA LEU A 322 -3.91 15.26 1.16
C LEU A 322 -4.09 16.16 2.39
N PRO A 323 -4.68 15.65 3.48
CA PRO A 323 -4.78 16.41 4.72
C PRO A 323 -3.40 16.86 5.21
N ALA A 324 -3.28 18.17 5.48
CA ALA A 324 -2.02 18.75 5.93
C ALA A 324 -1.67 18.30 7.35
N THR A 325 -0.39 18.11 7.62
CA THR A 325 0.16 17.90 8.97
C THR A 325 1.43 18.69 9.16
N SER A 326 1.64 19.20 10.37
CA SER A 326 2.85 19.95 10.75
C SER A 326 3.76 19.14 11.69
N GLY A 327 3.28 18.00 12.19
CA GLY A 327 4.02 17.19 13.15
C GLY A 327 4.88 16.11 12.48
N LYS A 328 5.87 15.60 13.23
CA LYS A 328 6.65 14.44 12.82
C LYS A 328 5.84 13.16 13.05
N PRO A 329 5.63 12.32 12.02
CA PRO A 329 4.91 11.08 12.19
C PRO A 329 5.64 10.08 13.10
N VAL A 330 4.88 9.40 13.96
CA VAL A 330 5.33 8.26 14.76
C VAL A 330 4.70 7.01 14.15
N ILE A 331 5.53 6.02 13.84
CA ILE A 331 5.11 4.69 13.38
C ILE A 331 5.40 3.71 14.52
N LEU A 332 4.38 2.97 14.93
CA LEU A 332 4.54 1.96 15.98
C LEU A 332 5.36 0.77 15.47
N THR A 333 6.26 0.28 16.29
CA THR A 333 6.93 -0.99 16.05
C THR A 333 5.96 -2.16 16.30
N VAL A 334 6.22 -3.31 15.68
CA VAL A 334 5.40 -4.52 15.87
C VAL A 334 5.30 -4.89 17.37
N SER A 335 6.42 -4.80 18.10
CA SER A 335 6.43 -5.06 19.56
C SER A 335 5.55 -4.10 20.37
N GLU A 336 5.44 -2.84 19.96
CA GLU A 336 4.51 -1.88 20.59
C GLU A 336 3.06 -2.22 20.25
N ILE A 337 2.79 -2.59 19.00
CA ILE A 337 1.45 -3.03 18.56
C ILE A 337 1.02 -4.27 19.34
N ASP A 338 1.86 -5.29 19.46
CA ASP A 338 1.55 -6.53 20.19
C ASP A 338 1.21 -6.27 21.66
N ARG A 339 2.03 -5.46 22.34
CA ARG A 339 1.77 -5.08 23.73
C ARG A 339 0.47 -4.31 23.88
N ALA A 340 0.21 -3.37 22.97
CA ALA A 340 -1.01 -2.57 22.99
C ALA A 340 -2.26 -3.41 22.71
N ARG A 341 -2.22 -4.31 21.71
CA ARG A 341 -3.32 -5.24 21.42
C ARG A 341 -3.60 -6.15 22.62
N ALA A 342 -2.58 -6.73 23.25
CA ALA A 342 -2.75 -7.55 24.44
C ALA A 342 -3.40 -6.78 25.60
N TYR A 343 -3.07 -5.50 25.77
CA TYR A 343 -3.71 -4.64 26.77
C TYR A 343 -5.18 -4.35 26.41
N LEU A 344 -5.47 -3.98 25.17
CA LEU A 344 -6.82 -3.70 24.70
C LEU A 344 -7.76 -4.91 24.84
N GLN A 345 -7.28 -6.11 24.53
CA GLN A 345 -8.06 -7.35 24.69
C GLN A 345 -8.55 -7.52 26.14
N ARG A 346 -7.74 -7.17 27.12
CA ARG A 346 -8.10 -7.31 28.56
C ARG A 346 -8.95 -6.16 29.08
N GLU A 347 -8.64 -4.93 28.66
CA GLU A 347 -9.13 -3.74 29.37
C GLU A 347 -10.22 -2.97 28.64
N TRP A 348 -10.32 -3.06 27.31
CA TRP A 348 -11.25 -2.23 26.55
C TRP A 348 -12.70 -2.45 26.94
N ALA A 349 -13.17 -3.71 26.91
CA ALA A 349 -14.55 -4.03 27.28
C ALA A 349 -14.87 -3.69 28.73
N ARG A 350 -13.90 -3.83 29.63
CA ARG A 350 -14.07 -3.57 31.07
C ARG A 350 -14.23 -2.07 31.38
N LYS A 351 -13.53 -1.19 30.67
CA LYS A 351 -13.45 0.25 30.95
C LYS A 351 -14.30 1.11 30.04
N VAL A 352 -14.44 0.73 28.77
CA VAL A 352 -15.02 1.60 27.73
C VAL A 352 -16.36 1.08 27.22
N ARG A 353 -16.59 -0.22 27.16
CA ARG A 353 -17.88 -0.79 26.73
C ARG A 353 -18.96 -0.77 27.78
#